data_f0dbad2b1624b0656cffc27aece3a558
#
_entry.id   f0dbad2b1624b0656cffc27aece3a558
#
_cell.length_a   1.000
_cell.length_b   1.000
_cell.length_c   1.000
_cell.angle_alpha   90.00
_cell.angle_beta   90.00
_cell.angle_gamma   90.00
#
_symmetry.space_group_name_H-M   'P 1'
#
loop_
_entity.id
_entity.type
_entity.pdbx_description
1 polymer ?
#
loop_
_entity_poly.entity_id
_entity_poly.type
_entity_poly.pdbx_seq_one_letter_code
_entity_poly.pdbx_strand_id
1 'polypeptide(L)' 'GYIRDAEILSGMKFVVVLMTIALVTWMLIT' A
#
# COMPACT_ATOMS: atom_id res chain seq x y z
N GLY A 1 -8.63 -5.92 19.11
CA GLY A 1 -7.68 -6.79 19.41
C GLY A 1 -6.31 -6.58 18.80
N TYR A 2 -5.37 -7.10 19.50
CA TYR A 2 -3.96 -7.00 19.12
C TYR A 2 -3.67 -7.67 17.77
N ILE A 3 -4.20 -8.87 17.60
CA ILE A 3 -3.98 -9.64 16.37
C ILE A 3 -4.73 -9.03 15.20
N ARG A 4 -5.90 -8.52 15.47
CA ARG A 4 -6.76 -7.92 14.45
C ARG A 4 -6.11 -6.66 13.84
N ASP A 5 -5.50 -5.86 14.67
CA ASP A 5 -4.82 -4.65 14.20
C ASP A 5 -3.62 -4.98 13.32
N ALA A 6 -2.89 -6.05 13.66
CA ALA A 6 -1.76 -6.49 12.85
C ALA A 6 -2.20 -6.97 11.47
N GLU A 7 -3.35 -7.65 11.39
CA GLU A 7 -3.91 -8.10 10.11
C GLU A 7 -4.29 -6.93 9.22
N ILE A 8 -4.93 -5.93 9.80
CA ILE A 8 -5.34 -4.74 9.06
C ILE A 8 -4.12 -3.98 8.55
N LEU A 9 -3.10 -3.84 9.39
CA LEU A 9 -1.87 -3.16 9.02
C LEU A 9 -1.16 -3.87 7.87
N SER A 10 -1.18 -5.19 7.86
CA SER A 10 -0.55 -5.97 6.80
C SER A 10 -1.20 -5.70 5.44
N GLY A 11 -2.53 -5.65 5.41
CA GLY A 11 -3.26 -5.33 4.18
C GLY A 11 -3.04 -3.91 3.72
N MET A 12 -3.02 -2.99 4.67
CA MET A 12 -2.80 -1.57 4.37
C MET A 12 -1.41 -1.34 3.79
N LYS A 13 -0.42 -2.04 4.30
CA LYS A 13 0.95 -1.93 3.80
C LYS A 13 1.01 -2.32 2.32
N PHE A 14 0.34 -3.38 1.96
CA PHE A 14 0.30 -3.85 0.58
C PHE A 14 -0.34 -2.81 -0.34
N VAL A 15 -1.46 -2.24 0.09
CA VAL A 15 -2.15 -1.21 -0.68
C VAL A 15 -1.28 0.03 -0.87
N VAL A 16 -0.60 0.45 0.19
CA VAL A 16 0.28 1.63 0.12
C VAL A 16 1.41 1.41 -0.89
N VAL A 17 2.00 0.23 -0.88
CA VAL A 17 3.08 -0.10 -1.83
C VAL A 17 2.56 -0.05 -3.27
N LEU A 18 1.41 -0.65 -3.52
CA LEU A 18 0.81 -0.64 -4.85
C LEU A 18 0.48 0.77 -5.32
N MET A 19 -0.06 1.59 -4.44
CA MET A 19 -0.39 2.97 -4.76
C MET A 19 0.86 3.78 -5.08
N THR A 20 1.93 3.56 -4.35
CA THR A 20 3.20 4.23 -4.59
C THR A 20 3.76 3.87 -5.96
N ILE A 21 3.76 2.60 -6.29
CA ILE A 21 4.24 2.12 -7.59
C ILE A 21 3.41 2.73 -8.72
N ALA A 22 2.11 2.74 -8.57
CA ALA A 22 1.21 3.30 -9.58
C ALA A 22 1.49 4.79 -9.80
N LEU A 23 1.69 5.52 -8.71
CA LEU A 23 1.97 6.95 -8.79
C LEU A 23 3.29 7.22 -9.50
N VAL A 24 4.33 6.50 -9.14
CA VAL A 24 5.64 6.65 -9.75
C VAL A 24 5.58 6.31 -11.24
N THR A 25 4.90 5.23 -11.60
CA THR A 25 4.73 4.84 -12.99
C THR A 25 4.02 5.92 -13.78
N TRP A 26 2.96 6.48 -13.22
CA TRP A 26 2.23 7.56 -13.86
C TRP A 26 3.11 8.78 -14.12
N MET A 27 3.91 9.12 -13.14
CA MET A 27 4.83 10.25 -13.26
C MET A 27 5.86 10.03 -14.38
N LEU A 28 6.33 8.81 -14.52
CA LEU A 28 7.32 8.48 -15.58
C LEU A 28 6.71 8.56 -16.97
N ILE A 29 5.43 8.19 -17.09
CA ILE A 29 4.74 8.24 -18.37
C ILE A 29 4.41 9.69 -18.76
N THR A 30 4.05 10.48 -17.75
CA THR A 30 3.73 11.89 -17.96
C THR A 30 4.99 12.75 -17.98
#